data_7239154a77b76bd2be27423c3c3e58fa
#
_entry.id   7239154a77b76bd2be27423c3c3e58fa
#
_cell.length_a   1.000
_cell.length_b   1.000
_cell.length_c   1.000
_cell.angle_alpha   90.00
_cell.angle_beta   90.00
_cell.angle_gamma   90.00
#
_symmetry.space_group_name_H-M   'P 1'
#
loop_
_entity.id
_entity.type
_entity.pdbx_description
1 polymer ?
#
loop_
_entity_poly.entity_id
_entity_poly.type
_entity_poly.pdbx_seq_one_letter_code
_entity_poly.pdbx_strand_id
1 'polypeptide(L)'
;MNSELKRTLMFAGGAALLVLAAFATTPSMKPPEIAGDLGQAFYPAFTDPLKAAALEVVEFDEASGGARPFKVALVNGSWAIPSHDNYPADAKDRLAKTASLVVGLTKEAVVGDRVQDHEALGVIDPLDGNAKGTAGRGRRVKLSDASGAVLADFIFGKEVSDGRGRRYIRVPDQKRTYAVKITADISTKFEDWVETDLLQLSSGQVRKMTIDRYSFDEAAGSLKNRSTTFLSKDDASGPWKVSETKATEEPNTETLNTLTNTLDDLKLAGVRPKPGLVRAAKNLTELEKFPREALGALRNELAQRGFFIFKQQDKFLIVSNEGELKVDCDDGVVYTLR
;
A
#
# COMPACT_ATOMS: atom_id res chain seq x y z
N MET A 1 -62.05 5.16 -69.06
CA MET A 1 -61.15 4.59 -68.02
C MET A 1 -62.03 3.82 -67.05
N ASN A 2 -61.89 2.48 -67.07
CA ASN A 2 -62.79 1.58 -66.33
C ASN A 2 -62.75 1.83 -64.83
N SER A 3 -63.88 1.75 -64.14
CA SER A 3 -64.03 1.98 -62.70
C SER A 3 -63.06 1.12 -61.87
N GLU A 4 -62.74 -0.04 -62.31
CA GLU A 4 -61.77 -0.98 -61.75
C GLU A 4 -60.34 -0.43 -61.76
N LEU A 5 -59.95 0.17 -62.90
CA LEU A 5 -58.60 0.77 -63.03
C LEU A 5 -58.41 1.96 -62.11
N LYS A 6 -59.47 2.77 -61.89
CA LYS A 6 -59.41 3.89 -60.90
C LYS A 6 -59.24 3.40 -59.45
N ARG A 7 -59.95 2.32 -59.08
CA ARG A 7 -59.83 1.70 -57.75
C ARG A 7 -58.43 1.15 -57.54
N THR A 8 -57.90 0.41 -58.52
CA THR A 8 -56.52 -0.14 -58.41
C THR A 8 -55.49 0.94 -58.30
N LEU A 9 -55.58 2.05 -59.03
CA LEU A 9 -54.70 3.18 -58.95
C LEU A 9 -54.77 3.93 -57.55
N MET A 10 -55.98 4.02 -56.99
CA MET A 10 -56.14 4.60 -55.62
C MET A 10 -55.52 3.71 -54.59
N PHE A 11 -55.69 2.40 -54.65
CA PHE A 11 -55.01 1.49 -53.68
C PHE A 11 -53.52 1.45 -53.89
N ALA A 12 -53.02 1.46 -55.11
CA ALA A 12 -51.58 1.54 -55.39
C ALA A 12 -50.95 2.86 -54.90
N GLY A 13 -51.63 3.99 -55.08
CA GLY A 13 -51.24 5.29 -54.60
C GLY A 13 -51.21 5.36 -53.06
N GLY A 14 -52.27 4.79 -52.41
CA GLY A 14 -52.35 4.68 -50.97
C GLY A 14 -51.19 3.82 -50.34
N ALA A 15 -50.94 2.67 -51.00
CA ALA A 15 -49.83 1.79 -50.60
C ALA A 15 -48.47 2.47 -50.75
N ALA A 16 -48.23 3.20 -51.85
CA ALA A 16 -47.01 3.94 -52.07
C ALA A 16 -46.78 5.07 -50.99
N LEU A 17 -47.90 5.77 -50.67
CA LEU A 17 -47.85 6.78 -49.57
C LEU A 17 -47.56 6.17 -48.23
N LEU A 18 -48.11 5.02 -47.90
CA LEU A 18 -47.82 4.32 -46.64
C LEU A 18 -46.38 3.81 -46.59
N VAL A 19 -45.82 3.33 -47.67
CA VAL A 19 -44.39 2.94 -47.74
C VAL A 19 -43.49 4.14 -47.59
N LEU A 20 -43.79 5.28 -48.20
CA LEU A 20 -43.04 6.52 -48.02
C LEU A 20 -43.17 7.04 -46.59
N ALA A 21 -44.34 6.97 -45.99
CA ALA A 21 -44.53 7.34 -44.59
C ALA A 21 -43.75 6.41 -43.62
N ALA A 22 -43.76 5.10 -43.91
CA ALA A 22 -42.99 4.12 -43.15
C ALA A 22 -41.47 4.40 -43.25
N PHE A 23 -40.95 4.73 -44.42
CA PHE A 23 -39.55 5.13 -44.60
C PHE A 23 -39.23 6.44 -43.91
N ALA A 24 -40.12 7.42 -43.92
CA ALA A 24 -39.92 8.71 -43.27
C ALA A 24 -40.01 8.64 -41.73
N THR A 25 -40.79 7.66 -41.20
CA THR A 25 -40.98 7.47 -39.77
C THR A 25 -40.12 6.35 -39.17
N THR A 26 -39.37 5.59 -40.00
CA THR A 26 -38.43 4.60 -39.48
C THR A 26 -37.34 5.35 -38.70
N PRO A 27 -37.23 5.19 -37.36
CA PRO A 27 -36.15 5.81 -36.64
C PRO A 27 -34.86 5.28 -37.23
N SER A 28 -33.95 6.18 -37.64
CA SER A 28 -32.59 5.83 -38.02
C SER A 28 -31.97 5.16 -36.81
N MET A 29 -32.04 3.84 -36.73
CA MET A 29 -31.24 3.08 -35.79
C MET A 29 -29.80 3.24 -36.24
N LYS A 30 -29.15 4.38 -35.86
CA LYS A 30 -27.72 4.41 -35.75
C LYS A 30 -27.39 3.27 -34.80
N PRO A 31 -26.56 2.27 -35.19
CA PRO A 31 -26.06 1.30 -34.24
C PRO A 31 -25.56 2.13 -33.06
N PRO A 32 -25.89 1.79 -31.81
CA PRO A 32 -25.37 2.54 -30.68
C PRO A 32 -23.87 2.61 -30.89
N GLU A 33 -23.27 3.80 -30.71
CA GLU A 33 -21.82 4.05 -30.82
C GLU A 33 -21.01 3.23 -29.76
N ILE A 34 -21.59 2.14 -29.28
CA ILE A 34 -21.09 1.21 -28.30
C ILE A 34 -19.74 0.59 -28.72
N ALA A 35 -19.54 0.47 -30.05
CA ALA A 35 -18.37 -0.18 -30.63
C ALA A 35 -17.28 0.79 -31.12
N GLY A 36 -17.50 2.10 -31.10
CA GLY A 36 -16.63 3.06 -31.78
C GLY A 36 -15.26 3.25 -31.12
N ASP A 37 -15.10 2.83 -29.85
CA ASP A 37 -13.85 2.96 -29.09
C ASP A 37 -13.21 1.62 -28.69
N LEU A 38 -13.80 0.50 -29.09
CA LEU A 38 -13.20 -0.81 -28.86
C LEU A 38 -11.86 -0.95 -29.59
N GLY A 39 -10.90 -1.61 -28.94
CA GLY A 39 -9.54 -1.78 -29.43
C GLY A 39 -8.64 -0.54 -29.21
N GLN A 40 -9.20 0.61 -28.83
CA GLN A 40 -8.40 1.79 -28.51
C GLN A 40 -7.82 1.69 -27.10
N ALA A 41 -6.62 2.25 -26.90
CA ALA A 41 -6.04 2.39 -25.58
C ALA A 41 -6.85 3.38 -24.73
N PHE A 42 -6.98 3.12 -23.42
CA PHE A 42 -7.62 4.05 -22.48
C PHE A 42 -6.87 5.37 -22.38
N TYR A 43 -5.54 5.29 -22.35
CA TYR A 43 -4.64 6.45 -22.24
C TYR A 43 -3.56 6.37 -23.34
N PRO A 44 -3.87 6.76 -24.59
CA PRO A 44 -2.94 6.59 -25.72
C PRO A 44 -1.66 7.43 -25.61
N ALA A 45 -1.68 8.51 -24.81
CA ALA A 45 -0.51 9.33 -24.54
C ALA A 45 0.47 8.70 -23.53
N PHE A 46 0.01 7.71 -22.75
CA PHE A 46 0.83 7.01 -21.77
C PHE A 46 1.48 5.78 -22.42
N THR A 47 2.67 5.96 -22.98
CA THR A 47 3.42 4.92 -23.71
C THR A 47 4.68 4.45 -23.01
N ASP A 48 5.18 5.23 -22.04
CA ASP A 48 6.43 4.97 -21.33
C ASP A 48 6.16 4.80 -19.82
N PRO A 49 6.25 3.59 -19.27
CA PRO A 49 5.99 3.33 -17.85
C PRO A 49 6.98 4.05 -16.92
N LEU A 50 8.18 4.41 -17.40
CA LEU A 50 9.20 5.12 -16.61
C LEU A 50 8.83 6.58 -16.33
N LYS A 51 7.83 7.13 -17.03
CA LYS A 51 7.28 8.45 -16.71
C LYS A 51 6.46 8.49 -15.43
N ALA A 52 6.00 7.34 -14.93
CA ALA A 52 5.27 7.28 -13.69
C ALA A 52 6.18 7.63 -12.51
N ALA A 53 5.81 8.67 -11.78
CA ALA A 53 6.51 9.17 -10.60
C ALA A 53 5.65 9.12 -9.34
N ALA A 54 4.36 8.78 -9.46
CA ALA A 54 3.49 8.52 -8.35
C ALA A 54 2.45 7.46 -8.69
N LEU A 55 2.14 6.63 -7.72
CA LEU A 55 1.02 5.69 -7.68
C LEU A 55 0.15 6.03 -6.47
N GLU A 56 -1.14 6.19 -6.69
CA GLU A 56 -2.13 6.31 -5.64
C GLU A 56 -3.18 5.23 -5.83
N VAL A 57 -3.40 4.43 -4.81
CA VAL A 57 -4.43 3.38 -4.77
C VAL A 57 -5.39 3.71 -3.64
N VAL A 58 -6.68 3.75 -3.95
CA VAL A 58 -7.71 3.96 -2.94
C VAL A 58 -8.61 2.74 -2.91
N GLU A 59 -8.68 2.11 -1.75
CA GLU A 59 -9.60 1.02 -1.46
C GLU A 59 -10.67 1.51 -0.49
N PHE A 60 -11.85 0.92 -0.57
CA PHE A 60 -12.91 1.17 0.39
C PHE A 60 -12.94 0.04 1.42
N ASP A 61 -12.82 0.41 2.69
CA ASP A 61 -12.94 -0.53 3.79
C ASP A 61 -14.39 -0.58 4.27
N GLU A 62 -15.06 -1.67 3.97
CA GLU A 62 -16.47 -1.88 4.35
C GLU A 62 -16.65 -1.92 5.87
N ALA A 63 -15.65 -2.40 6.63
CA ALA A 63 -15.72 -2.52 8.09
C ALA A 63 -15.69 -1.15 8.79
N SER A 64 -14.82 -0.25 8.33
CA SER A 64 -14.72 1.12 8.87
C SER A 64 -15.63 2.12 8.16
N GLY A 65 -16.21 1.74 7.00
CA GLY A 65 -17.03 2.62 6.17
C GLY A 65 -16.23 3.77 5.54
N GLY A 66 -14.92 3.62 5.39
CA GLY A 66 -14.01 4.68 4.93
C GLY A 66 -13.12 4.29 3.75
N ALA A 67 -12.66 5.28 3.00
CA ALA A 67 -11.65 5.08 1.97
C ALA A 67 -10.26 5.01 2.59
N ARG A 68 -9.46 4.03 2.18
CA ARG A 68 -8.06 3.87 2.59
C ARG A 68 -7.13 4.21 1.43
N PRO A 69 -6.51 5.38 1.42
CA PRO A 69 -5.52 5.73 0.41
C PRO A 69 -4.17 5.13 0.75
N PHE A 70 -3.53 4.53 -0.25
CA PHE A 70 -2.12 4.17 -0.25
C PHE A 70 -1.42 4.96 -1.35
N LYS A 71 -0.29 5.58 -1.04
CA LYS A 71 0.44 6.40 -2.01
C LYS A 71 1.94 6.16 -1.92
N VAL A 72 2.56 5.95 -3.08
CA VAL A 72 4.02 5.95 -3.28
C VAL A 72 4.34 7.02 -4.32
N ALA A 73 5.33 7.85 -4.05
CA ALA A 73 5.68 8.95 -4.94
C ALA A 73 7.15 9.34 -4.83
N LEU A 74 7.65 9.97 -5.91
CA LEU A 74 8.93 10.66 -5.91
C LEU A 74 8.73 12.03 -5.21
N VAL A 75 9.28 12.17 -4.00
CA VAL A 75 9.16 13.39 -3.18
C VAL A 75 10.56 13.98 -3.00
N ASN A 76 10.78 15.21 -3.46
CA ASN A 76 12.09 15.88 -3.36
C ASN A 76 13.27 15.05 -3.91
N GLY A 77 13.04 14.32 -4.99
CA GLY A 77 14.06 13.49 -5.65
C GLY A 77 14.31 12.12 -5.02
N SER A 78 13.56 11.76 -3.97
CA SER A 78 13.63 10.47 -3.31
C SER A 78 12.28 9.77 -3.31
N TRP A 79 12.27 8.45 -3.48
CA TRP A 79 11.05 7.67 -3.37
C TRP A 79 10.59 7.59 -1.93
N ALA A 80 9.32 7.82 -1.69
CA ALA A 80 8.69 7.82 -0.38
C ALA A 80 7.27 7.29 -0.43
N ILE A 81 6.73 6.95 0.74
CA ILE A 81 5.34 6.52 0.95
C ILE A 81 4.61 7.61 1.75
N PRO A 82 3.99 8.62 1.08
CA PRO A 82 3.29 9.71 1.77
C PRO A 82 2.18 9.25 2.70
N SER A 83 1.50 8.15 2.39
CA SER A 83 0.48 7.55 3.26
C SER A 83 1.05 6.94 4.54
N HIS A 84 2.39 6.81 4.65
CA HIS A 84 3.13 6.30 5.82
C HIS A 84 4.22 7.29 6.23
N ASP A 85 3.83 8.53 6.49
CA ASP A 85 4.71 9.60 7.00
C ASP A 85 5.96 9.88 6.14
N ASN A 86 5.85 9.72 4.83
CA ASN A 86 6.94 9.85 3.86
C ASN A 86 8.12 8.90 4.15
N TYR A 87 7.83 7.68 4.61
CA TYR A 87 8.88 6.69 4.80
C TYR A 87 9.60 6.41 3.48
N PRO A 88 10.94 6.29 3.47
CA PRO A 88 11.71 5.98 2.26
C PRO A 88 11.22 4.68 1.60
N ALA A 89 11.03 4.70 0.29
CA ALA A 89 10.55 3.57 -0.48
C ALA A 89 11.61 3.04 -1.44
N ASP A 90 11.63 1.73 -1.64
CA ASP A 90 12.30 1.07 -2.77
C ASP A 90 11.27 0.81 -3.87
N ALA A 91 10.86 1.90 -4.54
CA ALA A 91 9.68 1.89 -5.38
C ALA A 91 9.94 1.93 -6.88
N LYS A 92 11.16 2.29 -7.31
CA LYS A 92 11.45 2.61 -8.73
C LYS A 92 11.05 1.48 -9.68
N ASP A 93 11.58 0.29 -9.47
CA ASP A 93 11.36 -0.84 -10.37
C ASP A 93 9.95 -1.41 -10.21
N ARG A 94 9.42 -1.42 -8.99
CA ARG A 94 8.07 -1.87 -8.72
C ARG A 94 7.02 -0.95 -9.33
N LEU A 95 7.21 0.37 -9.24
CA LEU A 95 6.30 1.32 -9.87
C LEU A 95 6.35 1.20 -11.40
N ALA A 96 7.53 1.10 -12.00
CA ALA A 96 7.68 0.90 -13.43
C ALA A 96 7.01 -0.39 -13.90
N LYS A 97 7.14 -1.48 -13.14
CA LYS A 97 6.45 -2.75 -13.40
C LYS A 97 4.93 -2.59 -13.30
N THR A 98 4.43 -1.92 -12.26
CA THR A 98 3.00 -1.63 -12.10
C THR A 98 2.47 -0.77 -13.24
N ALA A 99 3.20 0.28 -13.62
CA ALA A 99 2.84 1.15 -14.74
C ALA A 99 2.80 0.39 -16.08
N SER A 100 3.72 -0.54 -16.30
CA SER A 100 3.75 -1.39 -17.50
C SER A 100 2.48 -2.23 -17.69
N LEU A 101 1.78 -2.59 -16.62
CA LEU A 101 0.54 -3.34 -16.69
C LEU A 101 -0.65 -2.49 -17.21
N VAL A 102 -0.50 -1.18 -17.13
CA VAL A 102 -1.54 -0.21 -17.48
C VAL A 102 -1.24 0.45 -18.83
N VAL A 103 0.06 0.55 -19.21
CA VAL A 103 0.48 1.05 -20.51
C VAL A 103 -0.11 0.17 -21.61
N GLY A 104 -0.77 0.81 -22.57
CA GLY A 104 -1.36 0.11 -23.71
C GLY A 104 -2.63 -0.70 -23.38
N LEU A 105 -3.18 -0.57 -22.16
CA LEU A 105 -4.44 -1.24 -21.81
C LEU A 105 -5.56 -0.77 -22.75
N THR A 106 -6.17 -1.72 -23.48
CA THR A 106 -7.17 -1.45 -24.50
C THR A 106 -8.59 -1.76 -24.02
N LYS A 107 -9.56 -1.08 -24.60
CA LYS A 107 -10.99 -1.29 -24.38
C LYS A 107 -11.43 -2.53 -25.12
N GLU A 108 -11.57 -3.68 -24.44
CA GLU A 108 -11.86 -4.96 -25.10
C GLU A 108 -13.37 -5.19 -25.31
N ALA A 109 -14.18 -4.99 -24.28
CA ALA A 109 -15.62 -5.21 -24.35
C ALA A 109 -16.38 -4.20 -23.48
N VAL A 110 -17.39 -3.56 -24.00
CA VAL A 110 -18.34 -2.74 -23.22
C VAL A 110 -19.31 -3.66 -22.50
N VAL A 111 -19.45 -3.46 -21.18
CA VAL A 111 -20.35 -4.26 -20.33
C VAL A 111 -21.61 -3.46 -19.93
N GLY A 112 -21.47 -2.16 -19.72
CA GLY A 112 -22.56 -1.25 -19.38
C GLY A 112 -22.16 0.20 -19.59
N ASP A 113 -23.14 1.07 -19.79
CA ASP A 113 -22.94 2.52 -19.94
C ASP A 113 -23.85 3.34 -19.01
N ARG A 114 -24.45 2.68 -17.99
CA ARG A 114 -25.37 3.29 -17.03
C ARG A 114 -24.78 3.25 -15.62
N VAL A 115 -25.03 4.31 -14.88
CA VAL A 115 -24.59 4.44 -13.48
C VAL A 115 -25.18 3.32 -12.59
N GLN A 116 -26.40 2.86 -12.91
CA GLN A 116 -27.06 1.78 -12.16
C GLN A 116 -26.31 0.45 -12.20
N ASP A 117 -25.50 0.23 -13.23
CA ASP A 117 -24.75 -1.02 -13.40
C ASP A 117 -23.46 -1.02 -12.53
N HIS A 118 -22.99 0.13 -12.06
CA HIS A 118 -21.71 0.27 -11.36
C HIS A 118 -21.61 -0.55 -10.07
N GLU A 119 -22.69 -0.62 -9.29
CA GLU A 119 -22.71 -1.38 -8.04
C GLU A 119 -22.56 -2.89 -8.31
N ALA A 120 -23.32 -3.41 -9.26
CA ALA A 120 -23.26 -4.83 -9.62
C ALA A 120 -21.88 -5.23 -10.15
N LEU A 121 -21.24 -4.35 -10.94
CA LEU A 121 -19.92 -4.54 -11.52
C LEU A 121 -18.77 -4.22 -10.55
N GLY A 122 -19.07 -3.60 -9.40
CA GLY A 122 -18.07 -3.23 -8.39
C GLY A 122 -17.18 -2.07 -8.84
N VAL A 123 -17.69 -1.12 -9.64
CA VAL A 123 -16.92 0.01 -10.18
C VAL A 123 -17.39 1.39 -9.68
N ILE A 124 -18.09 1.43 -8.53
CA ILE A 124 -18.35 2.69 -7.84
C ILE A 124 -17.03 3.26 -7.37
N ASP A 125 -16.81 4.56 -7.55
CA ASP A 125 -15.60 5.22 -7.04
C ASP A 125 -15.52 5.10 -5.51
N PRO A 126 -14.42 4.59 -4.94
CA PRO A 126 -14.27 4.50 -3.49
C PRO A 126 -14.33 5.87 -2.79
N LEU A 127 -14.07 6.96 -3.53
CA LEU A 127 -14.14 8.35 -3.04
C LEU A 127 -15.51 9.02 -3.25
N ASP A 128 -16.48 8.34 -3.88
CA ASP A 128 -17.80 8.93 -4.12
C ASP A 128 -18.59 9.03 -2.82
N GLY A 129 -18.64 10.23 -2.25
CA GLY A 129 -19.42 10.54 -1.06
C GLY A 129 -20.95 10.50 -1.26
N ASN A 130 -21.43 10.51 -2.51
CA ASN A 130 -22.86 10.48 -2.81
C ASN A 130 -23.39 9.05 -2.97
N ALA A 131 -22.51 8.06 -3.14
CA ALA A 131 -22.91 6.66 -3.26
C ALA A 131 -23.50 6.16 -1.93
N LYS A 132 -24.74 5.66 -2.00
CA LYS A 132 -25.45 5.09 -0.87
C LYS A 132 -24.90 3.70 -0.55
N GLY A 133 -24.51 3.48 0.70
CA GLY A 133 -24.00 2.18 1.15
C GLY A 133 -22.52 1.95 0.87
N THR A 134 -22.07 0.76 1.21
CA THR A 134 -20.66 0.33 1.13
C THR A 134 -20.40 -0.63 -0.03
N ALA A 135 -21.46 -1.26 -0.55
CA ALA A 135 -21.37 -2.29 -1.58
C ALA A 135 -20.99 -1.73 -2.96
N GLY A 136 -20.31 -2.55 -3.75
CA GLY A 136 -20.03 -2.25 -5.15
C GLY A 136 -18.96 -1.19 -5.38
N ARG A 137 -18.24 -0.77 -4.35
CA ARG A 137 -17.10 0.15 -4.48
C ARG A 137 -15.91 -0.58 -5.07
N GLY A 138 -15.31 0.04 -6.08
CA GLY A 138 -14.12 -0.49 -6.73
C GLY A 138 -12.84 -0.01 -6.04
N ARG A 139 -11.73 -0.41 -6.63
CA ARG A 139 -10.38 0.00 -6.24
C ARG A 139 -9.88 1.03 -7.25
N ARG A 140 -9.71 2.29 -6.82
CA ARG A 140 -9.20 3.34 -7.70
C ARG A 140 -7.69 3.32 -7.73
N VAL A 141 -7.11 3.33 -8.94
CA VAL A 141 -5.67 3.32 -9.17
C VAL A 141 -5.33 4.48 -10.10
N LYS A 142 -4.51 5.40 -9.61
CA LYS A 142 -4.07 6.58 -10.34
C LYS A 142 -2.56 6.62 -10.45
N LEU A 143 -2.04 6.79 -11.66
CA LEU A 143 -0.64 7.04 -11.97
C LEU A 143 -0.48 8.49 -12.39
N SER A 144 0.58 9.14 -11.88
CA SER A 144 0.92 10.51 -12.25
C SER A 144 2.42 10.62 -12.55
N ASP A 145 2.79 11.61 -13.35
CA ASP A 145 4.18 11.95 -13.62
C ASP A 145 4.79 12.81 -12.49
N ALA A 146 6.06 13.20 -12.65
CA ALA A 146 6.78 14.02 -11.69
C ALA A 146 6.22 15.46 -11.54
N SER A 147 5.44 15.94 -12.51
CA SER A 147 4.75 17.23 -12.44
C SER A 147 3.40 17.13 -11.74
N GLY A 148 2.92 15.90 -11.47
CA GLY A 148 1.61 15.62 -10.95
C GLY A 148 0.52 15.46 -12.03
N ALA A 149 0.88 15.52 -13.32
CA ALA A 149 -0.07 15.27 -14.40
C ALA A 149 -0.50 13.80 -14.40
N VAL A 150 -1.80 13.56 -14.60
CA VAL A 150 -2.39 12.22 -14.57
C VAL A 150 -2.01 11.48 -15.84
N LEU A 151 -1.34 10.34 -15.70
CA LEU A 151 -0.97 9.43 -16.79
C LEU A 151 -2.06 8.40 -17.04
N ALA A 152 -2.67 7.87 -15.98
CA ALA A 152 -3.78 6.94 -16.02
C ALA A 152 -4.56 7.00 -14.70
N ASP A 153 -5.89 6.80 -14.76
CA ASP A 153 -6.77 6.78 -13.59
C ASP A 153 -7.92 5.81 -13.87
N PHE A 154 -8.01 4.74 -13.07
CA PHE A 154 -8.96 3.66 -13.27
C PHE A 154 -9.66 3.28 -11.99
N ILE A 155 -10.87 2.80 -12.10
CA ILE A 155 -11.58 2.09 -11.05
C ILE A 155 -11.69 0.62 -11.47
N PHE A 156 -10.99 -0.24 -10.74
CA PHE A 156 -11.02 -1.68 -10.93
C PHE A 156 -12.17 -2.29 -10.13
N GLY A 157 -13.03 -3.00 -10.81
CA GLY A 157 -14.17 -3.69 -10.23
C GLY A 157 -13.93 -5.16 -9.97
N LYS A 158 -15.03 -5.93 -9.97
CA LYS A 158 -15.03 -7.38 -9.78
C LYS A 158 -14.39 -8.10 -10.97
N GLU A 159 -13.95 -9.33 -10.71
CA GLU A 159 -13.56 -10.23 -11.80
C GLU A 159 -14.78 -10.67 -12.62
N VAL A 160 -14.57 -10.82 -13.92
CA VAL A 160 -15.60 -11.33 -14.82
C VAL A 160 -15.67 -12.85 -14.66
N SER A 161 -16.88 -13.37 -14.42
CA SER A 161 -17.09 -14.81 -14.15
C SER A 161 -17.02 -15.69 -15.41
N ASP A 162 -16.13 -15.35 -16.36
CA ASP A 162 -15.98 -16.08 -17.63
C ASP A 162 -14.70 -16.95 -17.69
N GLY A 163 -13.93 -16.99 -16.62
CA GLY A 163 -12.68 -17.77 -16.52
C GLY A 163 -11.53 -17.29 -17.40
N ARG A 164 -11.65 -16.10 -18.02
CA ARG A 164 -10.64 -15.55 -18.94
C ARG A 164 -9.66 -14.58 -18.28
N GLY A 165 -9.73 -14.40 -16.94
CA GLY A 165 -8.87 -13.47 -16.19
C GLY A 165 -9.16 -12.01 -16.55
N ARG A 166 -10.42 -11.70 -16.88
CA ARG A 166 -10.88 -10.33 -17.16
C ARG A 166 -11.43 -9.69 -15.90
N ARG A 167 -11.33 -8.36 -15.83
CA ARG A 167 -11.87 -7.54 -14.73
C ARG A 167 -12.67 -6.38 -15.30
N TYR A 168 -13.69 -5.96 -14.57
CA TYR A 168 -14.44 -4.75 -14.89
C TYR A 168 -13.60 -3.52 -14.59
N ILE A 169 -13.53 -2.58 -15.52
CA ILE A 169 -12.79 -1.33 -15.40
C ILE A 169 -13.66 -0.17 -15.85
N ARG A 170 -13.57 0.92 -15.11
CA ARG A 170 -14.19 2.20 -15.44
C ARG A 170 -13.16 3.33 -15.27
N VAL A 171 -13.20 4.31 -16.17
CA VAL A 171 -12.49 5.58 -15.96
C VAL A 171 -13.34 6.44 -15.02
N PRO A 172 -12.78 7.07 -13.99
CA PRO A 172 -13.50 8.03 -13.15
C PRO A 172 -14.25 9.04 -14.03
N ASP A 173 -15.40 9.53 -13.57
CA ASP A 173 -16.29 10.49 -14.26
C ASP A 173 -16.93 9.99 -15.57
N GLN A 174 -16.61 8.77 -16.01
CA GLN A 174 -17.29 8.13 -17.13
C GLN A 174 -18.33 7.11 -16.64
N LYS A 175 -19.44 6.98 -17.38
CA LYS A 175 -20.49 5.99 -17.07
C LYS A 175 -20.15 4.60 -17.60
N ARG A 176 -19.39 4.57 -18.71
CA ARG A 176 -19.10 3.34 -19.45
C ARG A 176 -18.12 2.46 -18.69
N THR A 177 -18.47 1.18 -18.56
CA THR A 177 -17.66 0.14 -17.92
C THR A 177 -17.24 -0.88 -18.97
N TYR A 178 -15.99 -1.30 -18.90
CA TYR A 178 -15.39 -2.26 -19.83
C TYR A 178 -14.98 -3.52 -19.07
N ALA A 179 -14.97 -4.66 -19.77
CA ALA A 179 -14.30 -5.86 -19.33
C ALA A 179 -12.98 -5.96 -20.09
N VAL A 180 -11.87 -6.03 -19.37
CA VAL A 180 -10.51 -6.08 -19.94
C VAL A 180 -9.69 -7.18 -19.29
N LYS A 181 -8.75 -7.74 -20.06
CA LYS A 181 -7.80 -8.70 -19.53
C LYS A 181 -6.69 -7.96 -18.79
N ILE A 182 -6.65 -8.12 -17.47
CA ILE A 182 -5.62 -7.58 -16.63
C ILE A 182 -5.32 -8.56 -15.48
N THR A 183 -4.07 -8.96 -15.36
CA THR A 183 -3.61 -9.93 -14.35
C THR A 183 -2.86 -9.26 -13.20
N ALA A 184 -2.93 -7.92 -13.11
CA ALA A 184 -2.15 -7.17 -12.16
C ALA A 184 -2.79 -7.17 -10.77
N ASP A 185 -2.07 -7.65 -9.79
CA ASP A 185 -2.27 -7.28 -8.41
C ASP A 185 -1.39 -6.06 -8.08
N ILE A 186 -2.04 -4.91 -7.90
CA ILE A 186 -1.37 -3.67 -7.53
C ILE A 186 -1.36 -3.62 -6.00
N SER A 187 -0.24 -3.96 -5.40
CA SER A 187 -0.14 -4.05 -3.94
C SER A 187 -0.28 -2.70 -3.25
N THR A 188 -1.02 -2.69 -2.14
CA THR A 188 -1.12 -1.60 -1.17
C THR A 188 -0.45 -1.93 0.16
N LYS A 189 0.23 -3.07 0.23
CA LYS A 189 0.95 -3.49 1.42
C LYS A 189 2.25 -2.70 1.55
N PHE A 190 2.47 -2.12 2.71
CA PHE A 190 3.66 -1.30 3.00
C PHE A 190 4.97 -2.06 2.73
N GLU A 191 5.06 -3.31 3.20
CA GLU A 191 6.22 -4.17 3.06
C GLU A 191 6.64 -4.44 1.61
N ASP A 192 5.71 -4.34 0.69
CA ASP A 192 5.99 -4.53 -0.73
C ASP A 192 6.73 -3.36 -1.38
N TRP A 193 6.82 -2.23 -0.71
CA TRP A 193 7.38 -0.98 -1.26
C TRP A 193 8.61 -0.48 -0.52
N VAL A 194 9.11 -1.24 0.44
CA VAL A 194 10.29 -0.89 1.23
C VAL A 194 11.27 -2.06 1.27
N GLU A 195 12.54 -1.76 1.53
CA GLU A 195 13.46 -2.79 1.99
C GLU A 195 13.03 -3.25 3.38
N THR A 196 12.67 -4.51 3.50
CA THR A 196 12.15 -5.07 4.76
C THR A 196 13.23 -5.65 5.65
N ASP A 197 14.38 -6.02 5.11
CA ASP A 197 15.54 -6.45 5.88
C ASP A 197 16.20 -5.25 6.53
N LEU A 198 15.68 -4.88 7.71
CA LEU A 198 16.10 -3.66 8.41
C LEU A 198 17.55 -3.70 8.87
N LEU A 199 18.04 -4.85 9.28
CA LEU A 199 19.38 -4.99 9.84
C LEU A 199 20.42 -5.30 8.77
N GLN A 200 20.02 -5.93 7.66
CA GLN A 200 20.91 -6.45 6.62
C GLN A 200 22.08 -7.24 7.23
N LEU A 201 21.75 -8.03 8.24
CA LEU A 201 22.66 -8.75 9.11
C LEU A 201 22.61 -10.22 8.76
N SER A 202 23.75 -10.85 8.50
CA SER A 202 23.82 -12.32 8.48
C SER A 202 24.26 -12.88 9.83
N SER A 203 23.69 -14.02 10.21
CA SER A 203 23.99 -14.72 11.47
C SER A 203 25.47 -15.00 11.67
N GLY A 204 26.22 -15.16 10.57
CA GLY A 204 27.67 -15.31 10.57
C GLY A 204 28.47 -14.09 10.99
N GLN A 205 27.90 -12.88 10.87
CA GLN A 205 28.58 -11.63 11.23
C GLN A 205 28.51 -11.29 12.73
N VAL A 206 27.57 -11.88 13.46
CA VAL A 206 27.38 -11.61 14.89
C VAL A 206 28.57 -12.15 15.68
N ARG A 207 29.18 -11.31 16.54
CA ARG A 207 30.32 -11.67 17.40
C ARG A 207 29.99 -11.62 18.88
N LYS A 208 29.15 -10.64 19.30
CA LYS A 208 28.72 -10.51 20.69
C LYS A 208 27.26 -10.18 20.76
N MET A 209 26.61 -10.66 21.80
CA MET A 209 25.25 -10.27 22.13
C MET A 209 25.18 -9.95 23.62
N THR A 210 24.49 -8.87 23.98
CA THR A 210 24.15 -8.54 25.35
C THR A 210 22.62 -8.53 25.45
N ILE A 211 22.11 -9.46 26.24
CA ILE A 211 20.67 -9.57 26.51
C ILE A 211 20.43 -8.95 27.89
N ASP A 212 19.82 -7.78 27.93
CA ASP A 212 19.50 -7.07 29.17
C ASP A 212 17.98 -7.17 29.41
N ARG A 213 17.57 -8.11 30.24
CA ARG A 213 16.17 -8.36 30.61
C ARG A 213 15.83 -7.52 31.81
N TYR A 214 14.76 -6.76 31.72
CA TYR A 214 14.19 -5.98 32.84
C TYR A 214 12.74 -5.65 32.56
N SER A 215 12.03 -5.20 33.57
CA SER A 215 10.76 -4.52 33.45
C SER A 215 10.87 -3.10 34.01
N PHE A 216 10.11 -2.15 33.49
CA PHE A 216 10.09 -0.78 33.98
C PHE A 216 8.94 -0.59 34.98
N ASP A 217 9.26 -0.13 36.19
CA ASP A 217 8.27 0.29 37.18
C ASP A 217 7.98 1.78 37.03
N GLU A 218 6.83 2.12 36.46
CA GLU A 218 6.41 3.50 36.24
C GLU A 218 6.24 4.29 37.55
N ALA A 219 5.76 3.64 38.61
CA ALA A 219 5.53 4.30 39.89
C ALA A 219 6.84 4.66 40.60
N ALA A 220 7.83 3.77 40.53
CA ALA A 220 9.17 3.98 41.12
C ALA A 220 10.13 4.70 40.15
N GLY A 221 9.83 4.79 38.86
CA GLY A 221 10.70 5.32 37.82
C GLY A 221 12.03 4.54 37.72
N SER A 222 12.00 3.23 37.93
CA SER A 222 13.18 2.38 38.01
C SER A 222 13.05 1.05 37.30
N LEU A 223 14.19 0.44 36.95
CA LEU A 223 14.24 -0.90 36.37
C LEU A 223 14.11 -1.95 37.48
N LYS A 224 13.26 -2.96 37.25
CA LYS A 224 13.05 -4.12 38.13
C LYS A 224 13.44 -5.41 37.44
N ASN A 225 13.79 -6.42 38.24
CA ASN A 225 14.08 -7.78 37.79
C ASN A 225 15.19 -7.82 36.71
N ARG A 226 16.18 -6.92 36.82
CA ARG A 226 17.23 -6.81 35.81
C ARG A 226 18.19 -7.98 35.89
N SER A 227 18.42 -8.61 34.76
CA SER A 227 19.44 -9.63 34.53
C SER A 227 20.13 -9.39 33.19
N THR A 228 21.42 -9.44 33.15
CA THR A 228 22.20 -9.20 31.95
C THR A 228 22.99 -10.47 31.62
N THR A 229 22.85 -10.95 30.38
CA THR A 229 23.59 -12.10 29.85
C THR A 229 24.50 -11.63 28.72
N PHE A 230 25.78 -11.95 28.79
CA PHE A 230 26.74 -11.65 27.76
C PHE A 230 27.11 -12.92 27.00
N LEU A 231 27.07 -12.83 25.69
CA LEU A 231 27.38 -13.90 24.76
C LEU A 231 28.47 -13.42 23.82
N SER A 232 29.45 -14.28 23.52
CA SER A 232 30.51 -13.97 22.55
C SER A 232 30.98 -15.21 21.81
N LYS A 233 31.46 -15.03 20.57
CA LYS A 233 32.20 -16.04 19.82
C LYS A 233 33.42 -15.38 19.16
N ASP A 234 34.49 -16.15 19.00
CA ASP A 234 35.78 -15.63 18.50
C ASP A 234 35.73 -15.46 16.96
N ASP A 235 35.02 -16.35 16.25
CA ASP A 235 34.89 -16.36 14.80
C ASP A 235 33.47 -16.72 14.35
N ALA A 236 33.22 -16.72 13.04
CA ALA A 236 31.90 -16.94 12.46
C ALA A 236 31.32 -18.32 12.80
N SER A 237 32.16 -19.34 12.85
CA SER A 237 31.80 -20.75 13.06
C SER A 237 32.12 -21.25 14.47
N GLY A 238 32.76 -20.43 15.28
CA GLY A 238 33.16 -20.76 16.65
C GLY A 238 31.99 -20.98 17.60
N PRO A 239 32.20 -21.71 18.69
CA PRO A 239 31.17 -21.93 19.70
C PRO A 239 30.87 -20.63 20.47
N TRP A 240 29.60 -20.47 20.83
CA TRP A 240 29.20 -19.40 21.73
C TRP A 240 29.71 -19.62 23.15
N LYS A 241 30.28 -18.57 23.73
CA LYS A 241 30.68 -18.49 25.12
C LYS A 241 29.67 -17.60 25.86
N VAL A 242 29.17 -18.05 27.01
CA VAL A 242 28.26 -17.29 27.87
C VAL A 242 29.05 -16.88 29.11
N SER A 243 28.96 -15.60 29.47
CA SER A 243 29.56 -15.15 30.72
C SER A 243 28.81 -15.71 31.93
N GLU A 244 29.53 -16.03 33.00
CA GLU A 244 28.97 -16.47 34.28
C GLU A 244 28.27 -17.84 34.26
N THR A 245 28.64 -18.72 33.31
CA THR A 245 28.21 -20.12 33.32
C THR A 245 28.96 -20.90 34.43
N LYS A 246 28.26 -21.75 35.17
CA LYS A 246 28.89 -22.71 36.08
C LYS A 246 29.68 -23.75 35.26
N ALA A 247 30.72 -24.32 35.87
CA ALA A 247 31.55 -25.33 35.20
C ALA A 247 30.78 -26.58 34.69
N THR A 248 29.55 -26.76 35.16
CA THR A 248 28.65 -27.88 34.76
C THR A 248 27.57 -27.45 33.73
N GLU A 249 27.55 -26.20 33.31
CA GLU A 249 26.58 -25.63 32.41
C GLU A 249 27.21 -25.38 31.03
N GLU A 250 26.54 -25.80 29.99
CA GLU A 250 26.93 -25.53 28.59
C GLU A 250 25.87 -24.65 27.90
N PRO A 251 26.29 -23.74 27.00
CA PRO A 251 25.35 -22.97 26.21
C PRO A 251 24.46 -23.87 25.36
N ASN A 252 23.17 -23.63 25.35
CA ASN A 252 22.25 -24.34 24.44
C ASN A 252 22.47 -23.80 23.02
N THR A 253 23.22 -24.53 22.22
CA THR A 253 23.59 -24.17 20.85
C THR A 253 22.37 -24.01 19.95
N GLU A 254 21.34 -24.85 20.11
CA GLU A 254 20.11 -24.77 19.32
C GLU A 254 19.36 -23.44 19.56
N THR A 255 19.21 -23.05 20.83
CA THR A 255 18.58 -21.80 21.21
C THR A 255 19.37 -20.58 20.67
N LEU A 256 20.69 -20.62 20.74
CA LEU A 256 21.55 -19.56 20.23
C LEU A 256 21.52 -19.44 18.71
N ASN A 257 21.52 -20.56 18.01
CA ASN A 257 21.34 -20.56 16.56
C ASN A 257 19.97 -20.03 16.15
N THR A 258 18.93 -20.42 16.88
CA THR A 258 17.59 -19.89 16.65
C THR A 258 17.54 -18.38 16.85
N LEU A 259 18.18 -17.85 17.91
CA LEU A 259 18.25 -16.41 18.17
C LEU A 259 18.98 -15.67 17.04
N THR A 260 20.15 -16.17 16.61
CA THR A 260 20.91 -15.53 15.53
C THR A 260 20.20 -15.58 14.19
N ASN A 261 19.53 -16.69 13.88
CA ASN A 261 18.73 -16.82 12.67
C ASN A 261 17.48 -15.89 12.71
N THR A 262 16.86 -15.74 13.89
CA THR A 262 15.75 -14.80 14.05
C THR A 262 16.18 -13.36 13.82
N LEU A 263 17.41 -12.99 14.18
CA LEU A 263 17.96 -11.66 13.90
C LEU A 263 18.23 -11.46 12.39
N ASP A 264 18.74 -12.47 11.72
CA ASP A 264 18.96 -12.51 10.26
C ASP A 264 17.62 -12.38 9.50
N ASP A 265 16.59 -13.08 9.97
CA ASP A 265 15.26 -13.11 9.37
C ASP A 265 14.36 -11.91 9.80
N LEU A 266 14.87 -10.99 10.63
CA LEU A 266 14.07 -9.90 11.18
C LEU A 266 13.62 -8.92 10.10
N LYS A 267 12.32 -8.85 9.87
CA LYS A 267 11.72 -7.98 8.84
C LYS A 267 10.92 -6.84 9.43
N LEU A 268 11.01 -5.70 8.75
CA LEU A 268 10.22 -4.51 9.05
C LEU A 268 8.75 -4.78 8.71
N ALA A 269 7.89 -4.84 9.72
CA ALA A 269 6.44 -5.05 9.55
C ALA A 269 5.65 -3.74 9.44
N GLY A 270 6.24 -2.61 9.84
CA GLY A 270 5.59 -1.31 9.79
C GLY A 270 6.44 -0.22 10.43
N VAL A 271 6.06 1.02 10.23
CA VAL A 271 6.77 2.20 10.74
C VAL A 271 5.81 3.14 11.45
N ARG A 272 6.32 3.83 12.45
CA ARG A 272 5.64 4.93 13.13
C ARG A 272 6.61 6.09 13.30
N PRO A 273 6.19 7.35 13.10
CA PRO A 273 7.05 8.49 13.34
C PRO A 273 7.48 8.53 14.81
N LYS A 274 8.74 8.88 15.05
CA LYS A 274 9.19 9.19 16.41
C LYS A 274 8.39 10.39 16.95
N PRO A 275 8.10 10.44 18.26
CA PRO A 275 7.47 11.60 18.88
C PRO A 275 8.18 12.90 18.50
N GLY A 276 7.41 13.98 18.31
CA GLY A 276 7.93 15.25 17.80
C GLY A 276 9.09 15.80 18.62
N LEU A 277 9.02 15.71 19.96
CA LEU A 277 10.10 16.15 20.84
C LEU A 277 11.36 15.28 20.72
N VAL A 278 11.23 13.96 20.51
CA VAL A 278 12.35 13.06 20.26
C VAL A 278 13.04 13.39 18.94
N ARG A 279 12.26 13.78 17.91
CA ARG A 279 12.82 14.22 16.63
C ARG A 279 13.51 15.59 16.72
N ALA A 280 12.96 16.51 17.52
CA ALA A 280 13.50 17.85 17.69
C ALA A 280 14.77 17.89 18.54
N ALA A 281 14.93 16.94 19.48
CA ALA A 281 16.12 16.84 20.32
C ALA A 281 17.29 16.22 19.54
N LYS A 282 18.44 16.87 19.52
CA LYS A 282 19.68 16.32 18.92
C LYS A 282 20.18 15.10 19.68
N ASN A 283 19.95 15.09 20.99
CA ASN A 283 20.21 13.96 21.88
C ASN A 283 19.21 13.99 23.05
N LEU A 284 19.10 12.90 23.79
CA LEU A 284 18.11 12.78 24.86
C LEU A 284 18.35 13.74 26.04
N THR A 285 19.60 14.24 26.26
CA THR A 285 19.89 15.22 27.32
C THR A 285 19.25 16.57 27.03
N GLU A 286 18.95 16.89 25.77
CA GLU A 286 18.23 18.12 25.43
C GLU A 286 16.76 18.09 25.85
N LEU A 287 16.21 16.93 26.19
CA LEU A 287 14.85 16.83 26.71
C LEU A 287 14.66 17.67 27.99
N GLU A 288 15.71 17.86 28.78
CA GLU A 288 15.67 18.74 29.99
C GLU A 288 15.33 20.20 29.68
N LYS A 289 15.55 20.64 28.43
CA LYS A 289 15.29 22.03 28.00
C LYS A 289 13.82 22.28 27.66
N PHE A 290 13.02 21.23 27.55
CA PHE A 290 11.61 21.35 27.21
C PHE A 290 10.72 21.61 28.44
N PRO A 291 9.57 22.29 28.28
CA PRO A 291 8.62 22.51 29.38
C PRO A 291 8.12 21.20 29.99
N ARG A 292 7.83 21.22 31.30
CA ARG A 292 7.40 20.00 32.03
C ARG A 292 6.13 19.39 31.45
N GLU A 293 5.20 20.22 30.98
CA GLU A 293 3.94 19.78 30.35
C GLU A 293 4.21 18.99 29.06
N ALA A 294 5.15 19.48 28.23
CA ALA A 294 5.57 18.82 27.00
C ALA A 294 6.27 17.49 27.30
N LEU A 295 7.10 17.43 28.33
CA LEU A 295 7.71 16.18 28.79
C LEU A 295 6.69 15.19 29.34
N GLY A 296 5.65 15.68 30.02
CA GLY A 296 4.54 14.86 30.48
C GLY A 296 3.78 14.21 29.31
N ALA A 297 3.46 15.00 28.29
CA ALA A 297 2.84 14.50 27.07
C ALA A 297 3.72 13.46 26.36
N LEU A 298 5.03 13.72 26.25
CA LEU A 298 5.98 12.78 25.66
C LEU A 298 6.04 11.45 26.43
N ARG A 299 6.04 11.49 27.77
CA ARG A 299 6.04 10.28 28.59
C ARG A 299 4.81 9.42 28.31
N ASN A 300 3.63 10.05 28.26
CA ASN A 300 2.39 9.35 27.96
C ASN A 300 2.42 8.74 26.54
N GLU A 301 2.91 9.48 25.54
CA GLU A 301 3.02 8.98 24.16
C GLU A 301 4.00 7.82 24.06
N LEU A 302 5.12 7.86 24.76
CA LEU A 302 6.11 6.78 24.79
C LEU A 302 5.57 5.56 25.53
N ALA A 303 4.91 5.74 26.69
CA ALA A 303 4.33 4.66 27.49
C ALA A 303 3.29 3.86 26.69
N GLN A 304 2.44 4.52 25.89
CA GLN A 304 1.50 3.84 24.99
C GLN A 304 2.19 2.96 23.93
N ARG A 305 3.48 3.16 23.71
CA ARG A 305 4.30 2.39 22.77
C ARG A 305 5.23 1.40 23.47
N GLY A 306 5.13 1.24 24.79
CA GLY A 306 5.99 0.37 25.59
C GLY A 306 7.40 0.94 25.88
N PHE A 307 7.57 2.27 25.74
CA PHE A 307 8.85 2.93 26.02
C PHE A 307 8.72 3.93 27.17
N PHE A 308 9.80 4.05 27.96
CA PHE A 308 9.83 4.91 29.12
C PHE A 308 11.09 5.77 29.14
N ILE A 309 10.97 7.00 29.68
CA ILE A 309 12.12 7.86 29.93
C ILE A 309 12.70 7.49 31.30
N PHE A 310 13.89 6.97 31.29
CA PHE A 310 14.65 6.58 32.48
C PHE A 310 15.83 7.53 32.66
N LYS A 311 16.02 8.06 33.88
CA LYS A 311 17.19 8.89 34.23
C LYS A 311 18.19 8.04 34.97
N GLN A 312 19.35 7.84 34.36
CA GLN A 312 20.50 7.18 35.00
C GLN A 312 21.62 8.18 35.16
N GLN A 313 21.95 8.50 36.42
CA GLN A 313 22.87 9.61 36.75
C GLN A 313 22.36 10.91 36.09
N ASP A 314 23.17 11.54 35.24
CA ASP A 314 22.82 12.78 34.53
C ASP A 314 22.40 12.56 33.07
N LYS A 315 22.04 11.32 32.68
CA LYS A 315 21.64 10.99 31.31
C LYS A 315 20.21 10.47 31.27
N PHE A 316 19.45 11.00 30.33
CA PHE A 316 18.16 10.40 29.96
C PHE A 316 18.37 9.28 28.96
N LEU A 317 17.71 8.18 29.21
CA LEU A 317 17.63 7.03 28.32
C LEU A 317 16.16 6.75 27.99
N ILE A 318 15.89 6.27 26.79
CA ILE A 318 14.60 5.66 26.47
C ILE A 318 14.82 4.16 26.58
N VAL A 319 14.06 3.53 27.45
CA VAL A 319 14.11 2.09 27.72
C VAL A 319 12.79 1.44 27.30
N SER A 320 12.84 0.18 26.89
CA SER A 320 11.64 -0.59 26.61
C SER A 320 11.05 -1.19 27.90
N ASN A 321 9.83 -1.68 27.81
CA ASN A 321 9.21 -2.40 28.95
C ASN A 321 9.77 -3.82 29.14
N GLU A 322 10.38 -4.39 28.11
CA GLU A 322 10.75 -5.81 28.06
C GLU A 322 12.27 -6.06 27.97
N GLY A 323 13.07 -5.02 28.19
CA GLY A 323 14.51 -5.09 28.09
C GLY A 323 15.06 -4.69 26.74
N GLU A 324 16.34 -4.98 26.50
CA GLU A 324 17.00 -4.69 25.23
C GLU A 324 18.00 -5.77 24.84
N LEU A 325 18.18 -5.92 23.52
CA LEU A 325 19.19 -6.78 22.93
C LEU A 325 20.20 -5.91 22.17
N LYS A 326 21.46 -6.00 22.55
CA LYS A 326 22.57 -5.38 21.84
C LYS A 326 23.34 -6.45 21.08
N VAL A 327 23.59 -6.19 19.79
CA VAL A 327 24.28 -7.11 18.87
C VAL A 327 25.49 -6.41 18.29
N ASP A 328 26.68 -6.92 18.55
CA ASP A 328 27.94 -6.42 18.02
C ASP A 328 28.39 -7.32 16.85
N CYS A 329 28.62 -6.72 15.69
CA CYS A 329 29.05 -7.41 14.46
C CYS A 329 30.54 -7.31 14.22
N ASP A 330 31.08 -8.15 13.34
CA ASP A 330 32.52 -8.21 13.01
C ASP A 330 33.03 -6.99 12.23
N ASP A 331 32.14 -6.28 11.55
CA ASP A 331 32.44 -5.02 10.85
C ASP A 331 32.45 -3.79 11.79
N GLY A 332 32.20 -3.98 13.08
CA GLY A 332 32.12 -2.92 14.09
C GLY A 332 30.77 -2.24 14.21
N VAL A 333 29.77 -2.65 13.44
CA VAL A 333 28.39 -2.17 13.59
C VAL A 333 27.78 -2.76 14.86
N VAL A 334 27.05 -1.93 15.59
CA VAL A 334 26.34 -2.33 16.82
C VAL A 334 24.87 -2.00 16.68
N TYR A 335 24.02 -3.00 16.70
CA TYR A 335 22.58 -2.86 16.75
C TYR A 335 22.08 -2.88 18.19
N THR A 336 21.08 -2.06 18.48
CA THR A 336 20.35 -2.09 19.76
C THR A 336 18.86 -2.20 19.47
N LEU A 337 18.28 -3.33 19.85
CA LEU A 337 16.86 -3.63 19.71
C LEU A 337 16.16 -3.42 21.06
N ARG A 338 15.03 -2.71 21.02
CA ARG A 338 14.25 -2.37 22.21
C ARG A 338 12.79 -2.68 22.01
#